data_ecf28ff8a3aec30a1ea0b99b0690e430
#
_entry.id   ecf28ff8a3aec30a1ea0b99b0690e430
#
_cell.length_a   1.000
_cell.length_b   1.000
_cell.length_c   1.000
_cell.angle_alpha   90.00
_cell.angle_beta   90.00
_cell.angle_gamma   90.00
#
_symmetry.space_group_name_H-M   'P 1'
#
loop_
_entity.id
_entity.type
_entity.pdbx_description
1 polymer ?
#
loop_
_entity_poly.entity_id
_entity_poly.type
_entity_poly.pdbx_seq_one_letter_code
_entity_poly.pdbx_strand_id
1 'polypeptide(L)'
;MQDDWAERGTKRVREATRPARREALRAVDRHGRALGMERPASGGVTYARSGQMMTAALHYRSATRVPEFVKVQINFVEPILFEVRRRSATSLLAGRRPEELDFLEPDLTAMYAAPVACASYDPREILAEKCRAILTRQATKARDLLDLYLIDRDLGFRVEDHLDAVRRKVRFSAERTERYRRHVAAPGERFKALLEEDVRPLLLREIDLEGFEAYRRRILGVLAAQGRALREASRGGRPRSGG
;
A
#
# COMPACT_ATOMS: atom_id res chain seq x y z
N MET A 1 8.56 0.35 20.79
CA MET A 1 9.70 -0.29 20.09
C MET A 1 9.81 0.07 18.60
N GLN A 2 8.93 0.92 18.04
CA GLN A 2 8.94 1.30 16.60
C GLN A 2 9.63 2.64 16.30
N ASP A 3 9.82 3.52 17.28
CA ASP A 3 10.31 4.90 17.06
C ASP A 3 11.83 5.02 16.81
N ASP A 4 12.59 3.96 17.06
CA ASP A 4 14.07 3.96 17.02
C ASP A 4 14.68 3.55 15.65
N TRP A 5 13.85 3.23 14.65
CA TRP A 5 14.34 2.79 13.34
C TRP A 5 14.94 3.90 12.48
N ALA A 6 14.59 5.17 12.78
CA ALA A 6 15.08 6.33 12.05
C ALA A 6 16.58 6.55 12.25
N GLU A 7 17.07 6.28 13.44
CA GLU A 7 18.46 6.51 13.86
C GLU A 7 19.40 5.33 13.57
N ARG A 8 18.84 4.16 13.25
CA ARG A 8 19.64 2.95 12.98
C ARG A 8 20.18 2.96 11.55
N GLY A 9 21.49 2.90 11.40
CA GLY A 9 22.15 2.71 10.11
C GLY A 9 21.66 1.44 9.39
N THR A 10 21.70 1.41 8.07
CA THR A 10 21.17 0.35 7.18
C THR A 10 21.60 -1.07 7.59
N LYS A 11 22.83 -1.26 8.07
CA LYS A 11 23.35 -2.54 8.53
C LYS A 11 22.61 -3.04 9.78
N ARG A 12 22.41 -2.18 10.78
CA ARG A 12 21.67 -2.50 12.02
C ARG A 12 20.21 -2.86 11.73
N VAL A 13 19.54 -2.13 10.85
CA VAL A 13 18.16 -2.45 10.41
C VAL A 13 18.11 -3.83 9.77
N ARG A 14 19.06 -4.15 8.89
CA ARG A 14 19.14 -5.45 8.23
C ARG A 14 19.35 -6.60 9.22
N GLU A 15 20.17 -6.41 10.22
CA GLU A 15 20.43 -7.39 11.27
C GLU A 15 19.19 -7.59 12.15
N ALA A 16 18.58 -6.50 12.62
CA ALA A 16 17.41 -6.54 13.49
C ALA A 16 16.17 -7.16 12.81
N THR A 17 16.00 -6.98 11.50
CA THR A 17 14.89 -7.58 10.74
C THR A 17 15.14 -9.02 10.29
N ARG A 18 16.36 -9.55 10.46
CA ARG A 18 16.73 -10.90 9.96
C ARG A 18 15.86 -12.04 10.50
N PRO A 19 15.53 -12.11 11.81
CA PRO A 19 14.64 -13.15 12.33
C PRO A 19 13.25 -13.07 11.71
N ALA A 20 12.63 -11.89 11.71
CA ALA A 20 11.30 -11.67 11.14
C ALA A 20 11.23 -12.02 9.64
N ARG A 21 12.28 -11.69 8.87
CA ARG A 21 12.36 -12.07 7.45
C ARG A 21 12.41 -13.57 7.24
N ARG A 22 13.16 -14.30 8.08
CA ARG A 22 13.23 -15.76 8.01
C ARG A 22 11.89 -16.40 8.35
N GLU A 23 11.23 -15.91 9.38
CA GLU A 23 9.91 -16.38 9.79
C GLU A 23 8.86 -16.11 8.71
N ALA A 24 8.81 -14.90 8.20
CA ALA A 24 7.92 -14.52 7.10
C ALA A 24 8.12 -15.41 5.87
N LEU A 25 9.37 -15.68 5.47
CA LEU A 25 9.65 -16.55 4.34
C LEU A 25 9.19 -17.99 4.59
N ARG A 26 9.43 -18.53 5.79
CA ARG A 26 8.92 -19.87 6.17
C ARG A 26 7.40 -19.94 6.13
N ALA A 27 6.71 -18.87 6.60
CA ALA A 27 5.27 -18.80 6.54
C ALA A 27 4.77 -18.77 5.09
N VAL A 28 5.37 -17.95 4.23
CA VAL A 28 5.05 -17.88 2.79
C VAL A 28 5.24 -19.25 2.13
N ASP A 29 6.37 -19.91 2.35
CA ASP A 29 6.66 -21.24 1.76
C ASP A 29 5.69 -22.32 2.27
N ARG A 30 5.35 -22.31 3.56
CA ARG A 30 4.41 -23.26 4.16
C ARG A 30 3.00 -23.12 3.61
N HIS A 31 2.49 -21.88 3.60
CA HIS A 31 1.12 -21.61 3.13
C HIS A 31 1.02 -21.71 1.61
N GLY A 32 2.05 -21.30 0.87
CA GLY A 32 2.11 -21.49 -0.58
C GLY A 32 1.98 -22.98 -0.95
N ARG A 33 2.78 -23.84 -0.34
CA ARG A 33 2.70 -25.30 -0.58
C ARG A 33 1.34 -25.89 -0.22
N ALA A 34 0.74 -25.46 0.88
CA ALA A 34 -0.59 -25.91 1.26
C ALA A 34 -1.69 -25.55 0.23
N LEU A 35 -1.43 -24.50 -0.59
CA LEU A 35 -2.31 -24.06 -1.67
C LEU A 35 -1.85 -24.54 -3.07
N GLY A 36 -0.90 -25.47 -3.14
CA GLY A 36 -0.37 -25.98 -4.42
C GLY A 36 0.52 -24.96 -5.17
N MET A 37 1.03 -23.94 -4.47
CA MET A 37 1.92 -22.94 -5.04
C MET A 37 3.36 -23.19 -4.60
N GLU A 38 4.30 -22.96 -5.50
CA GLU A 38 5.72 -23.16 -5.22
C GLU A 38 6.53 -21.90 -5.47
N ARG A 39 7.49 -21.67 -4.60
CA ARG A 39 8.49 -20.63 -4.82
C ARG A 39 9.70 -21.24 -5.53
N PRO A 40 10.16 -20.68 -6.67
CA PRO A 40 11.37 -21.13 -7.34
C PRO A 40 12.58 -21.12 -6.41
N ALA A 41 13.44 -22.13 -6.52
CA ALA A 41 14.65 -22.24 -5.72
C ALA A 41 15.61 -21.06 -5.96
N SER A 42 15.69 -20.56 -7.20
CA SER A 42 16.44 -19.37 -7.57
C SER A 42 15.51 -18.24 -8.00
N GLY A 43 15.81 -17.01 -7.59
CA GLY A 43 15.05 -15.82 -8.01
C GLY A 43 13.64 -15.64 -7.39
N GLY A 44 13.13 -16.62 -6.65
CA GLY A 44 11.79 -16.57 -6.05
C GLY A 44 11.65 -15.62 -4.87
N VAL A 45 12.75 -15.07 -4.35
CA VAL A 45 12.77 -14.05 -3.29
C VAL A 45 13.75 -12.95 -3.62
N THR A 46 13.30 -11.71 -3.48
CA THR A 46 14.15 -10.52 -3.60
C THR A 46 14.03 -9.66 -2.35
N TYR A 47 15.12 -8.99 -2.01
CA TYR A 47 15.18 -8.05 -0.91
C TYR A 47 15.55 -6.67 -1.42
N ALA A 48 14.68 -5.70 -1.24
CA ALA A 48 14.93 -4.32 -1.58
C ALA A 48 15.29 -3.49 -0.33
N ARG A 49 15.89 -2.32 -0.56
CA ARG A 49 16.26 -1.36 0.48
C ARG A 49 17.03 -1.99 1.63
N SER A 50 18.10 -2.72 1.30
CA SER A 50 18.96 -3.39 2.29
C SER A 50 18.21 -4.36 3.21
N GLY A 51 17.19 -5.04 2.69
CA GLY A 51 16.41 -6.04 3.41
C GLY A 51 15.24 -5.48 4.22
N GLN A 52 14.89 -4.22 4.04
CA GLN A 52 13.71 -3.63 4.66
C GLN A 52 12.40 -4.14 4.03
N MET A 53 12.44 -4.54 2.78
CA MET A 53 11.29 -5.10 2.06
C MET A 53 11.67 -6.44 1.42
N MET A 54 10.85 -7.46 1.66
CA MET A 54 10.92 -8.76 1.00
C MET A 54 9.83 -8.86 -0.05
N THR A 55 10.16 -9.41 -1.20
CA THR A 55 9.19 -9.83 -2.21
C THR A 55 9.40 -11.30 -2.48
N ALA A 56 8.37 -12.12 -2.31
CA ALA A 56 8.35 -13.53 -2.70
C ALA A 56 7.34 -13.74 -3.82
N ALA A 57 7.70 -14.54 -4.83
CA ALA A 57 6.80 -14.97 -5.89
C ALA A 57 6.46 -16.46 -5.69
N LEU A 58 5.18 -16.76 -5.53
CA LEU A 58 4.64 -18.10 -5.45
C LEU A 58 4.02 -18.45 -6.81
N HIS A 59 4.59 -19.41 -7.51
CA HIS A 59 4.16 -19.83 -8.84
C HIS A 59 3.11 -20.94 -8.74
N TYR A 60 2.14 -20.90 -9.64
CA TYR A 60 1.10 -21.92 -9.78
C TYR A 60 0.66 -22.02 -11.24
N ARG A 61 -0.10 -23.06 -11.55
CA ARG A 61 -0.81 -23.17 -12.82
C ARG A 61 -2.29 -22.83 -12.61
N SER A 62 -2.80 -21.89 -13.38
CA SER A 62 -4.22 -21.53 -13.37
C SER A 62 -5.08 -22.70 -13.89
N ALA A 63 -6.41 -22.60 -13.77
CA ALA A 63 -7.35 -23.59 -14.31
C ALA A 63 -7.17 -23.81 -15.82
N THR A 64 -6.74 -22.76 -16.54
CA THR A 64 -6.39 -22.83 -17.97
C THR A 64 -4.97 -23.36 -18.23
N ARG A 65 -4.28 -23.85 -17.20
CA ARG A 65 -2.90 -24.36 -17.22
C ARG A 65 -1.82 -23.33 -17.60
N VAL A 66 -2.17 -22.06 -17.61
CA VAL A 66 -1.21 -20.97 -17.83
C VAL A 66 -0.37 -20.79 -16.55
N PRO A 67 0.98 -20.67 -16.67
CA PRO A 67 1.82 -20.34 -15.53
C PRO A 67 1.52 -18.92 -15.03
N GLU A 68 1.23 -18.81 -13.75
CA GLU A 68 0.96 -17.55 -13.08
C GLU A 68 1.72 -17.47 -11.75
N PHE A 69 1.69 -16.33 -11.10
CA PHE A 69 2.30 -16.18 -9.77
C PHE A 69 1.56 -15.21 -8.87
N VAL A 70 1.59 -15.50 -7.58
CA VAL A 70 1.14 -14.59 -6.52
C VAL A 70 2.37 -13.88 -5.94
N LYS A 71 2.33 -12.57 -5.92
CA LYS A 71 3.39 -11.74 -5.36
C LYS A 71 3.08 -11.36 -3.92
N VAL A 72 3.88 -11.83 -2.98
CA VAL A 72 3.80 -11.48 -1.56
C VAL A 72 4.89 -10.46 -1.24
N GLN A 73 4.50 -9.26 -0.81
CA GLN A 73 5.44 -8.20 -0.41
C GLN A 73 5.26 -7.86 1.07
N ILE A 74 6.36 -7.87 1.82
CA ILE A 74 6.37 -7.59 3.25
C ILE A 74 7.39 -6.48 3.53
N ASN A 75 6.92 -5.40 4.16
CA ASN A 75 7.75 -4.31 4.66
C ASN A 75 7.97 -4.51 6.16
N PHE A 76 9.23 -4.56 6.60
CA PHE A 76 9.62 -4.86 7.99
C PHE A 76 9.91 -3.63 8.84
N VAL A 77 9.90 -2.44 8.27
CA VAL A 77 10.37 -1.23 8.97
C VAL A 77 9.39 -0.06 8.92
N GLU A 78 8.39 -0.12 8.08
CA GLU A 78 7.42 0.95 7.97
C GLU A 78 6.57 1.05 9.24
N PRO A 79 6.46 2.23 9.89
CA PRO A 79 5.68 2.38 11.09
C PRO A 79 4.19 2.19 10.77
N ILE A 80 3.52 1.39 11.59
CA ILE A 80 2.07 1.28 11.62
C ILE A 80 1.58 2.26 12.68
N LEU A 81 0.78 3.24 12.29
CA LEU A 81 0.34 4.34 13.15
C LEU A 81 -0.97 4.06 13.87
N PHE A 82 -1.79 3.17 13.32
CA PHE A 82 -3.08 2.80 13.86
C PHE A 82 -3.13 1.30 14.17
N GLU A 83 -3.95 0.91 15.12
CA GLU A 83 -4.07 -0.48 15.57
C GLU A 83 -4.52 -1.40 14.43
N VAL A 84 -3.80 -2.52 14.28
CA VAL A 84 -4.21 -3.61 13.40
C VAL A 84 -5.36 -4.37 14.06
N ARG A 85 -6.47 -4.56 13.34
CA ARG A 85 -7.67 -5.22 13.85
C ARG A 85 -7.97 -6.50 13.11
N ARG A 86 -8.54 -7.47 13.82
CA ARG A 86 -9.14 -8.64 13.16
C ARG A 86 -10.46 -8.22 12.52
N ARG A 87 -10.59 -8.49 11.22
CA ARG A 87 -11.78 -8.22 10.43
C ARG A 87 -12.13 -9.45 9.61
N SER A 88 -13.37 -9.48 9.13
CA SER A 88 -13.84 -10.46 8.17
C SER A 88 -13.76 -9.86 6.77
N ALA A 89 -12.97 -10.50 5.90
CA ALA A 89 -12.93 -10.18 4.49
C ALA A 89 -13.91 -11.08 3.73
N THR A 90 -14.67 -10.49 2.80
CA THR A 90 -15.56 -11.23 1.89
C THR A 90 -15.06 -11.08 0.47
N SER A 91 -15.23 -12.10 -0.35
CA SER A 91 -14.96 -12.02 -1.78
C SER A 91 -15.86 -10.98 -2.45
N LEU A 92 -15.37 -10.27 -3.45
CA LEU A 92 -16.17 -9.39 -4.30
C LEU A 92 -17.24 -10.17 -5.08
N LEU A 93 -17.08 -11.48 -5.23
CA LEU A 93 -18.04 -12.37 -5.87
C LEU A 93 -19.16 -12.80 -4.92
N ALA A 94 -19.02 -12.66 -3.61
CA ALA A 94 -20.02 -13.08 -2.63
C ALA A 94 -21.41 -12.42 -2.82
N GLY A 95 -21.43 -11.19 -3.35
CA GLY A 95 -22.68 -10.46 -3.68
C GLY A 95 -23.14 -10.60 -5.14
N ARG A 96 -22.43 -11.38 -5.96
CA ARG A 96 -22.74 -11.59 -7.39
C ARG A 96 -22.71 -13.08 -7.68
N ARG A 97 -23.69 -13.81 -7.12
CA ARG A 97 -23.85 -15.24 -7.38
C ARG A 97 -24.70 -15.43 -8.63
N PRO A 98 -24.14 -15.87 -9.77
CA PRO A 98 -24.97 -16.40 -10.83
C PRO A 98 -25.65 -17.66 -10.30
N GLU A 99 -26.96 -17.75 -10.40
CA GLU A 99 -27.74 -18.93 -9.96
C GLU A 99 -27.22 -20.22 -10.62
N GLU A 100 -26.78 -20.10 -11.87
CA GLU A 100 -26.17 -21.20 -12.62
C GLU A 100 -24.86 -21.73 -11.95
N LEU A 101 -24.02 -20.83 -11.39
CA LEU A 101 -22.83 -21.25 -10.70
C LEU A 101 -23.12 -21.91 -9.35
N ASP A 102 -24.15 -21.42 -8.62
CA ASP A 102 -24.62 -22.07 -7.39
C ASP A 102 -25.14 -23.47 -7.65
N PHE A 103 -25.78 -23.69 -8.81
CA PHE A 103 -26.31 -25.00 -9.21
C PHE A 103 -25.20 -25.96 -9.68
N LEU A 104 -24.27 -25.46 -10.52
CA LEU A 104 -23.24 -26.31 -11.13
C LEU A 104 -22.09 -26.61 -10.17
N GLU A 105 -21.71 -25.64 -9.32
CA GLU A 105 -20.52 -25.69 -8.46
C GLU A 105 -20.83 -25.14 -7.06
N PRO A 106 -21.73 -25.78 -6.29
CA PRO A 106 -22.19 -25.26 -4.99
C PRO A 106 -21.07 -25.10 -3.96
N ASP A 107 -20.10 -26.04 -3.94
CA ASP A 107 -18.96 -25.99 -3.02
C ASP A 107 -18.02 -24.82 -3.33
N LEU A 108 -17.78 -24.57 -4.62
CA LEU A 108 -16.95 -23.44 -5.07
C LEU A 108 -17.62 -22.12 -4.70
N THR A 109 -18.92 -22.02 -4.91
CA THR A 109 -19.70 -20.82 -4.58
C THR A 109 -19.72 -20.58 -3.07
N ALA A 110 -19.93 -21.64 -2.27
CA ALA A 110 -19.86 -21.57 -0.81
C ALA A 110 -18.47 -21.10 -0.33
N MET A 111 -17.40 -21.60 -0.93
CA MET A 111 -16.04 -21.18 -0.62
C MET A 111 -15.81 -19.69 -0.92
N TYR A 112 -16.27 -19.18 -2.06
CA TYR A 112 -16.16 -17.77 -2.42
C TYR A 112 -17.03 -16.86 -1.55
N ALA A 113 -18.14 -17.37 -1.02
CA ALA A 113 -19.03 -16.63 -0.14
C ALA A 113 -18.56 -16.63 1.32
N ALA A 114 -17.76 -17.60 1.72
CA ALA A 114 -17.31 -17.74 3.08
C ALA A 114 -16.45 -16.55 3.51
N PRO A 115 -16.73 -15.93 4.66
CA PRO A 115 -15.92 -14.85 5.17
C PRO A 115 -14.59 -15.38 5.69
N VAL A 116 -13.49 -14.67 5.38
CA VAL A 116 -12.14 -15.00 5.83
C VAL A 116 -11.71 -14.05 6.94
N ALA A 117 -11.46 -14.57 8.14
CA ALA A 117 -10.91 -13.78 9.23
C ALA A 117 -9.45 -13.42 8.95
N CYS A 118 -9.14 -12.13 8.88
CA CYS A 118 -7.79 -11.64 8.63
C CYS A 118 -7.42 -10.47 9.55
N ALA A 119 -6.11 -10.30 9.79
CA ALA A 119 -5.58 -9.08 10.36
C ALA A 119 -5.59 -8.00 9.27
N SER A 120 -6.22 -6.87 9.54
CA SER A 120 -6.40 -5.78 8.59
C SER A 120 -5.91 -4.47 9.16
N TYR A 121 -5.33 -3.64 8.32
CA TYR A 121 -5.04 -2.26 8.67
C TYR A 121 -6.32 -1.47 8.94
N ASP A 122 -6.24 -0.51 9.84
CA ASP A 122 -7.26 0.50 10.00
C ASP A 122 -7.36 1.31 8.68
N PRO A 123 -8.56 1.71 8.22
CA PRO A 123 -8.69 2.52 7.00
C PRO A 123 -7.87 3.82 7.03
N ARG A 124 -7.66 4.42 8.21
CA ARG A 124 -6.79 5.60 8.40
C ARG A 124 -5.32 5.30 8.12
N GLU A 125 -4.86 4.08 8.42
CA GLU A 125 -3.52 3.62 8.06
C GLU A 125 -3.37 3.53 6.54
N ILE A 126 -4.37 2.95 5.87
CA ILE A 126 -4.42 2.85 4.40
C ILE A 126 -4.45 4.24 3.78
N LEU A 127 -5.29 5.14 4.28
CA LEU A 127 -5.38 6.53 3.85
C LEU A 127 -4.02 7.24 3.94
N ALA A 128 -3.37 7.20 5.11
CA ALA A 128 -2.06 7.83 5.32
C ALA A 128 -0.98 7.25 4.40
N GLU A 129 -1.00 5.94 4.15
CA GLU A 129 -0.09 5.25 3.25
C GLU A 129 -0.31 5.62 1.78
N LYS A 130 -1.57 5.75 1.33
CA LYS A 130 -1.92 6.21 -0.02
C LYS A 130 -1.46 7.65 -0.25
N CYS A 131 -1.72 8.56 0.69
CA CYS A 131 -1.22 9.94 0.64
C CYS A 131 0.31 9.99 0.58
N ARG A 132 1.00 9.20 1.43
CA ARG A 132 2.45 9.07 1.36
C ARG A 132 2.92 8.58 -0.01
N ALA A 133 2.25 7.57 -0.56
CA ALA A 133 2.60 7.01 -1.87
C ALA A 133 2.50 8.06 -2.99
N ILE A 134 1.41 8.83 -3.02
CA ILE A 134 1.20 9.92 -3.98
C ILE A 134 2.31 10.97 -3.85
N LEU A 135 2.70 11.33 -2.63
CA LEU A 135 3.73 12.35 -2.40
C LEU A 135 5.16 11.88 -2.70
N THR A 136 5.47 10.59 -2.50
CA THR A 136 6.85 10.12 -2.51
C THR A 136 7.26 9.28 -3.72
N ARG A 137 6.32 8.55 -4.36
CA ARG A 137 6.64 7.67 -5.49
C ARG A 137 6.88 8.46 -6.77
N GLN A 138 7.71 7.93 -7.65
CA GLN A 138 7.92 8.50 -9.00
C GLN A 138 6.72 8.20 -9.90
N ALA A 139 6.35 6.94 -10.02
CA ALA A 139 5.15 6.51 -10.73
C ALA A 139 3.98 6.54 -9.75
N THR A 140 3.20 7.59 -9.81
CA THR A 140 1.91 7.72 -9.14
C THR A 140 0.84 6.98 -9.92
N LYS A 141 -0.23 6.57 -9.25
CA LYS A 141 -1.32 5.79 -9.85
C LYS A 141 -2.65 6.40 -9.43
N ALA A 142 -3.53 6.69 -10.39
CA ALA A 142 -4.86 7.23 -10.10
C ALA A 142 -5.69 6.32 -9.20
N ARG A 143 -5.43 5.01 -9.20
CA ARG A 143 -6.04 4.08 -8.25
C ARG A 143 -5.79 4.44 -6.77
N ASP A 144 -4.64 5.07 -6.44
CA ASP A 144 -4.39 5.52 -5.06
C ASP A 144 -5.36 6.67 -4.66
N LEU A 145 -5.75 7.53 -5.62
CA LEU A 145 -6.78 8.55 -5.42
C LEU A 145 -8.19 7.95 -5.37
N LEU A 146 -8.46 6.93 -6.19
CA LEU A 146 -9.73 6.20 -6.14
C LEU A 146 -9.92 5.52 -4.77
N ASP A 147 -8.88 4.88 -4.24
CA ASP A 147 -8.93 4.29 -2.91
C ASP A 147 -9.22 5.35 -1.82
N LEU A 148 -8.61 6.54 -1.90
CA LEU A 148 -8.88 7.64 -0.98
C LEU A 148 -10.32 8.15 -1.09
N TYR A 149 -10.86 8.25 -2.31
CA TYR A 149 -12.24 8.63 -2.56
C TYR A 149 -13.23 7.64 -1.94
N LEU A 150 -12.98 6.33 -2.12
CA LEU A 150 -13.83 5.29 -1.56
C LEU A 150 -13.76 5.27 -0.02
N ILE A 151 -12.58 5.51 0.56
CA ILE A 151 -12.42 5.61 2.02
C ILE A 151 -13.18 6.82 2.58
N ASP A 152 -13.12 7.97 1.92
CA ASP A 152 -13.88 9.17 2.33
C ASP A 152 -15.39 8.91 2.20
N ARG A 153 -15.85 8.48 1.03
CA ARG A 153 -17.28 8.29 0.72
C ARG A 153 -17.94 7.19 1.55
N ASP A 154 -17.28 6.02 1.63
CA ASP A 154 -17.92 4.82 2.18
C ASP A 154 -17.64 4.64 3.68
N LEU A 155 -16.55 5.22 4.20
CA LEU A 155 -16.12 5.06 5.59
C LEU A 155 -16.04 6.37 6.37
N GLY A 156 -16.22 7.53 5.71
CA GLY A 156 -16.22 8.85 6.34
C GLY A 156 -14.85 9.35 6.83
N PHE A 157 -13.75 8.72 6.41
CA PHE A 157 -12.40 9.17 6.81
C PHE A 157 -11.83 10.15 5.78
N ARG A 158 -11.79 11.43 6.14
CA ARG A 158 -11.27 12.49 5.28
C ARG A 158 -9.77 12.65 5.45
N VAL A 159 -9.08 12.94 4.35
CA VAL A 159 -7.61 13.15 4.35
C VAL A 159 -7.23 14.32 5.25
N GLU A 160 -8.03 15.39 5.23
CA GLU A 160 -7.80 16.61 6.00
C GLU A 160 -7.76 16.37 7.50
N ASP A 161 -8.55 15.42 8.01
CA ASP A 161 -8.63 15.09 9.44
C ASP A 161 -7.43 14.23 9.90
N HIS A 162 -6.63 13.69 8.97
CA HIS A 162 -5.53 12.76 9.24
C HIS A 162 -4.17 13.26 8.74
N LEU A 163 -4.02 14.57 8.53
CA LEU A 163 -2.79 15.15 7.98
C LEU A 163 -1.55 14.89 8.84
N ASP A 164 -1.69 14.75 10.15
CA ASP A 164 -0.56 14.42 11.03
C ASP A 164 -0.03 13.01 10.78
N ALA A 165 -0.91 12.03 10.57
CA ALA A 165 -0.53 10.68 10.18
C ALA A 165 0.16 10.67 8.81
N VAL A 166 -0.37 11.43 7.85
CA VAL A 166 0.25 11.62 6.53
C VAL A 166 1.66 12.20 6.66
N ARG A 167 1.83 13.28 7.44
CA ARG A 167 3.14 13.92 7.68
C ARG A 167 4.14 12.96 8.31
N ARG A 168 3.73 12.18 9.31
CA ARG A 168 4.59 11.16 9.96
C ARG A 168 5.07 10.13 8.95
N LYS A 169 4.18 9.57 8.12
CA LYS A 169 4.52 8.60 7.07
C LYS A 169 5.47 9.20 6.01
N VAL A 170 5.18 10.41 5.55
CA VAL A 170 6.00 11.10 4.54
C VAL A 170 7.39 11.40 5.07
N ARG A 171 7.51 11.95 6.29
CA ARG A 171 8.82 12.22 6.94
C ARG A 171 9.64 10.96 7.05
N PHE A 172 9.07 9.89 7.61
CA PHE A 172 9.73 8.60 7.74
C PHE A 172 10.32 8.09 6.41
N SER A 173 9.56 8.25 5.32
CA SER A 173 10.00 7.83 3.98
C SER A 173 11.04 8.77 3.36
N ALA A 174 10.87 10.08 3.52
CA ALA A 174 11.73 11.11 2.96
C ALA A 174 13.12 11.16 3.65
N GLU A 175 13.17 10.92 4.96
CA GLU A 175 14.43 10.83 5.72
C GLU A 175 15.31 9.67 5.25
N ARG A 176 14.72 8.59 4.78
CA ARG A 176 15.42 7.38 4.32
C ARG A 176 15.77 7.36 2.85
N THR A 177 15.17 8.22 2.05
CA THR A 177 15.31 8.15 0.59
C THR A 177 15.35 9.55 0.00
N GLU A 178 16.52 10.00 -0.46
CA GLU A 178 16.74 11.31 -1.08
C GLU A 178 15.79 11.57 -2.26
N ARG A 179 15.52 10.54 -3.07
CA ARG A 179 14.57 10.64 -4.18
C ARG A 179 13.17 11.01 -3.69
N TYR A 180 12.71 10.44 -2.56
CA TYR A 180 11.40 10.75 -1.99
C TYR A 180 11.33 12.18 -1.47
N ARG A 181 12.40 12.68 -0.86
CA ARG A 181 12.53 14.07 -0.42
C ARG A 181 12.35 15.03 -1.60
N ARG A 182 13.01 14.74 -2.73
CA ARG A 182 12.87 15.53 -3.97
C ARG A 182 11.44 15.50 -4.51
N HIS A 183 10.79 14.34 -4.50
CA HIS A 183 9.42 14.21 -5.00
C HIS A 183 8.40 14.99 -4.15
N VAL A 184 8.55 14.96 -2.81
CA VAL A 184 7.70 15.74 -1.89
C VAL A 184 7.86 17.24 -2.15
N ALA A 185 9.07 17.68 -2.44
CA ALA A 185 9.36 19.09 -2.68
C ALA A 185 8.78 19.65 -4.00
N ALA A 186 8.60 18.80 -5.02
CA ALA A 186 8.17 19.20 -6.36
C ALA A 186 7.18 18.18 -6.96
N PRO A 187 5.90 18.20 -6.56
CA PRO A 187 4.89 17.27 -7.07
C PRO A 187 4.46 17.55 -8.53
N GLY A 188 4.51 18.81 -8.98
CA GLY A 188 4.24 19.34 -10.31
C GLY A 188 3.65 18.39 -11.37
N GLU A 189 4.46 18.00 -12.34
CA GLU A 189 4.04 17.13 -13.46
C GLU A 189 3.43 15.79 -13.05
N ARG A 190 3.85 15.23 -11.91
CA ARG A 190 3.27 13.97 -11.40
C ARG A 190 1.81 14.14 -11.00
N PHE A 191 1.44 15.28 -10.43
CA PHE A 191 0.06 15.57 -10.07
C PHE A 191 -0.79 15.86 -11.29
N LYS A 192 -0.20 16.50 -12.33
CA LYS A 192 -0.86 16.68 -13.62
C LYS A 192 -1.19 15.33 -14.27
N ALA A 193 -0.20 14.42 -14.34
CA ALA A 193 -0.42 13.07 -14.85
C ALA A 193 -1.53 12.31 -14.09
N LEU A 194 -1.61 12.49 -12.75
CA LEU A 194 -2.68 11.91 -11.95
C LEU A 194 -4.08 12.47 -12.27
N LEU A 195 -4.18 13.70 -12.75
CA LEU A 195 -5.45 14.29 -13.19
C LEU A 195 -5.89 13.81 -14.58
N GLU A 196 -4.96 13.31 -15.37
CA GLU A 196 -5.21 12.85 -16.74
C GLU A 196 -5.43 11.32 -16.83
N GLU A 197 -4.98 10.55 -15.83
CA GLU A 197 -5.09 9.08 -15.83
C GLU A 197 -6.57 8.64 -15.73
N ASP A 198 -7.03 7.82 -16.67
CA ASP A 198 -8.39 7.26 -16.67
C ASP A 198 -8.53 6.15 -15.61
N VAL A 199 -9.53 6.28 -14.75
CA VAL A 199 -9.83 5.30 -13.70
C VAL A 199 -10.91 4.29 -14.09
N ARG A 200 -11.66 4.55 -15.17
CA ARG A 200 -12.77 3.67 -15.59
C ARG A 200 -12.38 2.20 -15.75
N PRO A 201 -11.19 1.86 -16.30
CA PRO A 201 -10.76 0.46 -16.39
C PRO A 201 -10.54 -0.23 -15.05
N LEU A 202 -10.48 0.52 -13.95
CA LEU A 202 -10.28 0.00 -12.59
C LEU A 202 -11.61 -0.26 -11.85
N LEU A 203 -12.73 0.20 -12.42
CA LEU A 203 -14.03 0.15 -11.75
C LEU A 203 -14.69 -1.20 -11.97
N LEU A 204 -15.05 -1.87 -10.87
CA LEU A 204 -15.88 -3.08 -10.87
C LEU A 204 -17.38 -2.76 -10.80
N ARG A 205 -17.74 -1.53 -10.49
CA ARG A 205 -19.10 -0.99 -10.40
C ARG A 205 -19.08 0.48 -10.76
N GLU A 206 -20.21 1.01 -11.15
CA GLU A 206 -20.36 2.45 -11.39
C GLU A 206 -20.11 3.25 -10.12
N ILE A 207 -19.49 4.39 -10.28
CA ILE A 207 -19.29 5.40 -9.23
C ILE A 207 -19.71 6.75 -9.78
N ASP A 208 -19.94 7.71 -8.90
CA ASP A 208 -20.07 9.11 -9.26
C ASP A 208 -18.72 9.64 -9.76
N LEU A 209 -18.53 9.65 -11.09
CA LEU A 209 -17.30 10.10 -11.73
C LEU A 209 -17.09 11.61 -11.59
N GLU A 210 -18.14 12.41 -11.58
CA GLU A 210 -18.04 13.86 -11.41
C GLU A 210 -17.58 14.20 -9.98
N GLY A 211 -18.19 13.56 -8.99
CA GLY A 211 -17.77 13.66 -7.60
C GLY A 211 -16.34 13.19 -7.39
N PHE A 212 -15.93 12.09 -8.04
CA PHE A 212 -14.54 11.62 -8.00
C PHE A 212 -13.57 12.63 -8.61
N GLU A 213 -13.89 13.25 -9.73
CA GLU A 213 -13.04 14.26 -10.37
C GLU A 213 -12.89 15.53 -9.51
N ALA A 214 -13.97 15.97 -8.87
CA ALA A 214 -13.93 17.07 -7.91
C ALA A 214 -13.07 16.72 -6.69
N TYR A 215 -13.24 15.52 -6.15
CA TYR A 215 -12.44 14.98 -5.05
C TYR A 215 -10.95 14.93 -5.41
N ARG A 216 -10.61 14.37 -6.58
CA ARG A 216 -9.24 14.23 -7.09
C ARG A 216 -8.52 15.57 -7.14
N ARG A 217 -9.15 16.60 -7.69
CA ARG A 217 -8.59 17.98 -7.73
C ARG A 217 -8.38 18.54 -6.34
N ARG A 218 -9.37 18.41 -5.46
CA ARG A 218 -9.31 18.87 -4.07
C ARG A 218 -8.15 18.23 -3.31
N ILE A 219 -8.06 16.92 -3.33
CA ILE A 219 -7.05 16.18 -2.57
C ILE A 219 -5.64 16.43 -3.08
N LEU A 220 -5.42 16.52 -4.39
CA LEU A 220 -4.12 16.88 -4.92
C LEU A 220 -3.69 18.29 -4.48
N GLY A 221 -4.62 19.23 -4.38
CA GLY A 221 -4.39 20.57 -3.79
C GLY A 221 -3.95 20.49 -2.32
N VAL A 222 -4.66 19.70 -1.50
CA VAL A 222 -4.31 19.46 -0.09
C VAL A 222 -2.92 18.84 0.04
N LEU A 223 -2.63 17.80 -0.74
CA LEU A 223 -1.33 17.12 -0.70
C LEU A 223 -0.19 18.01 -1.20
N ALA A 224 -0.43 18.85 -2.21
CA ALA A 224 0.56 19.85 -2.67
C ALA A 224 0.90 20.83 -1.55
N ALA A 225 -0.10 21.33 -0.81
CA ALA A 225 0.12 22.22 0.33
C ALA A 225 0.94 21.52 1.44
N GLN A 226 0.63 20.25 1.75
CA GLN A 226 1.42 19.47 2.71
C GLN A 226 2.87 19.26 2.25
N GLY A 227 3.10 19.00 0.96
CA GLY A 227 4.46 18.87 0.40
C GLY A 227 5.27 20.16 0.56
N ARG A 228 4.66 21.33 0.33
CA ARG A 228 5.30 22.63 0.56
C ARG A 228 5.66 22.85 2.04
N ALA A 229 4.71 22.62 2.94
CA ALA A 229 4.94 22.78 4.39
C ALA A 229 6.07 21.86 4.91
N LEU A 230 6.12 20.62 4.46
CA LEU A 230 7.20 19.68 4.82
C LEU A 230 8.57 20.14 4.30
N ARG A 231 8.63 20.73 3.11
CA ARG A 231 9.87 21.31 2.55
C ARG A 231 10.37 22.49 3.36
N GLU A 232 9.48 23.39 3.74
CA GLU A 232 9.81 24.58 4.53
C GLU A 232 10.33 24.20 5.91
N ALA A 233 9.68 23.30 6.60
CA ALA A 233 10.12 22.75 7.87
C ALA A 233 11.52 22.12 7.80
N SER A 234 11.83 21.42 6.69
CA SER A 234 13.15 20.80 6.47
C SER A 234 14.28 21.83 6.20
N ARG A 235 13.95 23.02 5.72
CA ARG A 235 14.91 24.10 5.48
C ARG A 235 15.19 24.92 6.73
N GLY A 236 14.17 25.14 7.58
CA GLY A 236 14.31 25.92 8.82
C GLY A 236 15.09 25.22 9.93
N GLY A 237 15.20 23.88 9.87
CA GLY A 237 15.91 23.08 10.87
C GLY A 237 17.42 22.91 10.65
N ARG A 238 18.03 23.46 9.59
CA ARG A 238 19.50 23.49 9.46
C ARG A 238 20.03 24.68 10.25
N PRO A 239 20.82 24.47 11.34
CA PRO A 239 21.55 25.57 11.95
C PRO A 239 22.42 26.21 10.86
N ARG A 240 22.32 27.54 10.73
CA ARG A 240 23.28 28.31 9.95
C ARG A 240 24.64 28.01 10.58
N SER A 241 25.47 27.20 9.89
CA SER A 241 26.87 27.10 10.20
C SER A 241 27.45 28.52 10.03
N GLY A 242 27.61 29.22 11.15
CA GLY A 242 28.32 30.48 11.22
C GLY A 242 29.75 30.25 10.70
N GLY A 243 30.17 31.16 9.87
CA GLY A 243 31.49 31.21 9.27
C GLY A 243 32.63 31.38 10.28
#